data_b73c0f4cbd6b7df32f1e2abaf05e2a9d
#
_entry.id   b73c0f4cbd6b7df32f1e2abaf05e2a9d
#
_cell.length_a   1.000
_cell.length_b   1.000
_cell.length_c   1.000
_cell.angle_alpha   90.00
_cell.angle_beta   90.00
_cell.angle_gamma   90.00
#
_symmetry.space_group_name_H-M   'P 1'
#
loop_
_entity.id
_entity.type
_entity.pdbx_description
1 polymer ?
#
loop_
_entity_poly.entity_id
_entity_poly.type
_entity_poly.pdbx_seq_one_letter_code
_entity_poly.pdbx_strand_id
1 'polypeptide(L)'
;EKAGLELYLGSYPITPATDILHELAKHKSLGVKTVQCEDEIAGCASAVGAAFAGALAVTTTSGPGICLKSEAMNLAVIGELPMVIVNVQRGGPSTGLPTKSEQTDLLQALYGRNGESPMPVIAATSPTNCFDAAYMAAKIALEHMTPVVLLTDAFVANGSAAWKLPDLNDYPAINPPYVTPDMAGNWTPYQRNE
;
A
#
# COMPACT_ATOMS: atom_id res chain seq x y z
N GLU A 1 0.42 -15.08 1.04
CA GLU A 1 1.02 -16.35 1.50
C GLU A 1 2.29 -16.15 2.35
N LYS A 2 3.26 -15.30 1.92
CA LYS A 2 4.56 -15.13 2.60
C LYS A 2 4.47 -14.58 4.03
N ALA A 3 3.41 -13.87 4.37
CA ALA A 3 3.13 -13.39 5.73
C ALA A 3 2.10 -14.24 6.49
N GLY A 4 1.46 -15.20 5.83
CA GLY A 4 0.37 -15.99 6.42
C GLY A 4 -0.89 -15.18 6.74
N LEU A 5 -1.04 -13.98 6.14
CA LEU A 5 -2.13 -13.04 6.41
C LEU A 5 -3.14 -13.01 5.27
N GLU A 6 -4.38 -12.66 5.59
CA GLU A 6 -5.36 -12.28 4.58
C GLU A 6 -4.95 -10.97 3.90
N LEU A 7 -5.13 -10.89 2.59
CA LEU A 7 -4.95 -9.65 1.83
C LEU A 7 -6.28 -8.90 1.75
N TYR A 8 -6.28 -7.66 2.21
CA TYR A 8 -7.43 -6.75 2.11
C TYR A 8 -7.10 -5.56 1.21
N LEU A 9 -7.92 -5.31 0.20
CA LEU A 9 -7.84 -4.11 -0.62
C LEU A 9 -9.09 -3.25 -0.39
N GLY A 10 -8.91 -2.07 0.21
CA GLY A 10 -9.91 -1.01 0.26
C GLY A 10 -9.60 0.07 -0.77
N SER A 11 -10.46 0.26 -1.76
CA SER A 11 -10.16 1.16 -2.87
C SER A 11 -11.42 1.82 -3.46
N TYR A 12 -11.18 2.90 -4.19
CA TYR A 12 -12.13 3.56 -5.06
C TYR A 12 -11.55 3.59 -6.49
N PRO A 13 -12.36 3.29 -7.53
CA PRO A 13 -11.88 3.25 -8.90
C PRO A 13 -11.35 4.61 -9.36
N ILE A 14 -10.11 4.62 -9.82
CA ILE A 14 -9.45 5.80 -10.39
C ILE A 14 -8.44 5.38 -11.46
N THR A 15 -8.48 5.99 -12.64
CA THR A 15 -7.50 5.74 -13.70
C THR A 15 -6.13 6.32 -13.31
N PRO A 16 -5.02 5.55 -13.46
CA PRO A 16 -4.91 4.20 -14.01
C PRO A 16 -4.85 3.08 -12.96
N ALA A 17 -5.19 3.30 -11.71
CA ALA A 17 -5.06 2.35 -10.61
C ALA A 17 -6.16 1.28 -10.54
N THR A 18 -7.28 1.47 -11.25
CA THR A 18 -8.46 0.60 -11.17
C THR A 18 -8.18 -0.85 -11.53
N ASP A 19 -7.24 -1.12 -12.42
CA ASP A 19 -6.92 -2.46 -12.88
C ASP A 19 -6.37 -3.34 -11.75
N ILE A 20 -5.72 -2.75 -10.74
CA ILE A 20 -5.28 -3.47 -9.54
C ILE A 20 -6.49 -4.02 -8.78
N LEU A 21 -7.54 -3.20 -8.60
CA LEU A 21 -8.78 -3.64 -7.96
C LEU A 21 -9.46 -4.76 -8.76
N HIS A 22 -9.56 -4.60 -10.08
CA HIS A 22 -10.16 -5.59 -10.95
C HIS A 22 -9.41 -6.92 -10.93
N GLU A 23 -8.08 -6.86 -10.94
CA GLU A 23 -7.26 -8.08 -10.90
C GLU A 23 -7.37 -8.78 -9.55
N LEU A 24 -7.22 -8.08 -8.45
CA LEU A 24 -7.30 -8.68 -7.12
C LEU A 24 -8.70 -9.26 -6.83
N ALA A 25 -9.75 -8.67 -7.38
CA ALA A 25 -11.12 -9.19 -7.22
C ALA A 25 -11.33 -10.59 -7.82
N LYS A 26 -10.47 -11.04 -8.74
CA LYS A 26 -10.49 -12.38 -9.32
C LYS A 26 -9.93 -13.45 -8.38
N HIS A 27 -9.15 -13.06 -7.36
CA HIS A 27 -8.39 -13.96 -6.50
C HIS A 27 -9.06 -14.24 -5.14
N LYS A 28 -10.37 -14.16 -5.06
CA LYS A 28 -11.14 -14.44 -3.82
C LYS A 28 -10.87 -15.84 -3.25
N SER A 29 -10.64 -16.83 -4.11
CA SER A 29 -10.32 -18.20 -3.71
C SER A 29 -8.96 -18.32 -2.99
N LEU A 30 -8.09 -17.33 -3.13
CA LEU A 30 -6.81 -17.24 -2.43
C LEU A 30 -6.88 -16.43 -1.12
N GLY A 31 -8.09 -16.10 -0.65
CA GLY A 31 -8.28 -15.31 0.56
C GLY A 31 -8.15 -13.79 0.35
N VAL A 32 -8.17 -13.32 -0.90
CA VAL A 32 -8.13 -11.88 -1.20
C VAL A 32 -9.51 -11.27 -0.99
N LYS A 33 -9.58 -10.26 -0.12
CA LYS A 33 -10.79 -9.46 0.14
C LYS A 33 -10.65 -8.10 -0.56
N THR A 34 -11.58 -7.80 -1.45
CA THR A 34 -11.62 -6.50 -2.14
C THR A 34 -12.92 -5.77 -1.80
N VAL A 35 -12.79 -4.51 -1.38
CA VAL A 35 -13.93 -3.63 -1.09
C VAL A 35 -13.79 -2.37 -1.92
N GLN A 36 -14.79 -2.15 -2.77
CA GLN A 36 -14.94 -0.89 -3.47
C GLN A 36 -15.78 0.04 -2.60
N CYS A 37 -15.20 1.19 -2.25
CA CYS A 37 -15.83 2.22 -1.46
C CYS A 37 -16.40 3.34 -2.34
N GLU A 38 -17.10 4.29 -1.73
CA GLU A 38 -17.73 5.40 -2.46
C GLU A 38 -16.75 6.53 -2.83
N ASP A 39 -15.60 6.60 -2.14
CA ASP A 39 -14.52 7.56 -2.41
C ASP A 39 -13.16 7.07 -1.88
N GLU A 40 -12.13 7.86 -2.13
CA GLU A 40 -10.76 7.56 -1.73
C GLU A 40 -10.56 7.60 -0.22
N ILE A 41 -11.31 8.44 0.50
CA ILE A 41 -11.24 8.55 1.96
C ILE A 41 -11.75 7.26 2.59
N ALA A 42 -12.95 6.84 2.20
CA ALA A 42 -13.55 5.60 2.67
C ALA A 42 -12.70 4.37 2.31
N GLY A 43 -12.14 4.33 1.09
CA GLY A 43 -11.24 3.27 0.65
C GLY A 43 -10.00 3.14 1.54
N CYS A 44 -9.36 4.25 1.85
CA CYS A 44 -8.18 4.27 2.73
C CYS A 44 -8.56 3.94 4.18
N ALA A 45 -9.62 4.54 4.71
CA ALA A 45 -10.07 4.30 6.08
C ALA A 45 -10.46 2.84 6.32
N SER A 46 -11.10 2.18 5.34
CA SER A 46 -11.39 0.76 5.42
C SER A 46 -10.13 -0.11 5.46
N ALA A 47 -9.09 0.26 4.71
CA ALA A 47 -7.79 -0.41 4.75
C ALA A 47 -7.08 -0.21 6.11
N VAL A 48 -7.17 0.99 6.71
CA VAL A 48 -6.67 1.25 8.08
C VAL A 48 -7.35 0.31 9.08
N GLY A 49 -8.69 0.17 9.01
CA GLY A 49 -9.43 -0.77 9.84
C GLY A 49 -9.02 -2.23 9.65
N ALA A 50 -8.76 -2.64 8.40
CA ALA A 50 -8.28 -3.98 8.09
C ALA A 50 -6.85 -4.23 8.62
N ALA A 51 -5.96 -3.24 8.54
CA ALA A 51 -4.62 -3.31 9.14
C ALA A 51 -4.71 -3.47 10.67
N PHE A 52 -5.57 -2.69 11.32
CA PHE A 52 -5.83 -2.82 12.75
C PHE A 52 -6.36 -4.21 13.13
N ALA A 53 -7.14 -4.84 12.26
CA ALA A 53 -7.64 -6.20 12.44
C ALA A 53 -6.63 -7.31 12.10
N GLY A 54 -5.40 -6.96 11.69
CA GLY A 54 -4.31 -7.90 11.44
C GLY A 54 -4.20 -8.41 10.00
N ALA A 55 -4.89 -7.80 9.04
CA ALA A 55 -4.74 -8.12 7.61
C ALA A 55 -3.53 -7.41 6.99
N LEU A 56 -2.98 -7.95 5.91
CA LEU A 56 -2.15 -7.17 4.99
C LEU A 56 -3.08 -6.22 4.22
N ALA A 57 -3.12 -4.97 4.66
CA ALA A 57 -4.01 -3.98 4.09
C ALA A 57 -3.34 -3.23 2.94
N VAL A 58 -4.10 -3.02 1.87
CA VAL A 58 -3.67 -2.27 0.70
C VAL A 58 -4.75 -1.26 0.33
N THR A 59 -4.35 -0.11 -0.14
CA THR A 59 -5.23 0.84 -0.84
C THR A 59 -4.54 1.32 -2.11
N THR A 60 -5.31 1.53 -3.17
CA THR A 60 -4.78 1.97 -4.47
C THR A 60 -5.40 3.29 -4.88
N THR A 61 -4.61 4.13 -5.54
CA THR A 61 -5.07 5.44 -6.00
C THR A 61 -4.16 6.00 -7.09
N SER A 62 -4.42 7.24 -7.47
CA SER A 62 -3.63 8.07 -8.37
C SER A 62 -3.57 9.50 -7.81
N GLY A 63 -2.77 10.38 -8.39
CA GLY A 63 -2.47 11.76 -7.97
C GLY A 63 -3.51 12.47 -7.10
N PRO A 64 -4.71 12.80 -7.59
CA PRO A 64 -5.69 13.52 -6.76
C PRO A 64 -6.17 12.70 -5.56
N GLY A 65 -6.27 11.38 -5.69
CA GLY A 65 -6.75 10.53 -4.60
C GLY A 65 -5.75 10.38 -3.47
N ILE A 66 -4.42 10.44 -3.72
CA ILE A 66 -3.43 10.40 -2.62
C ILE A 66 -3.58 11.63 -1.69
N CYS A 67 -3.94 12.78 -2.24
CA CYS A 67 -4.21 13.97 -1.44
C CYS A 67 -5.40 13.78 -0.49
N LEU A 68 -6.45 13.11 -0.96
CA LEU A 68 -7.64 12.82 -0.15
C LEU A 68 -7.38 11.80 0.95
N LYS A 69 -6.37 10.95 0.80
CA LYS A 69 -6.01 9.90 1.77
C LYS A 69 -5.07 10.39 2.89
N SER A 70 -4.58 11.62 2.83
CA SER A 70 -3.51 12.14 3.72
C SER A 70 -3.82 11.96 5.20
N GLU A 71 -5.06 12.21 5.64
CA GLU A 71 -5.46 12.05 7.04
C GLU A 71 -5.46 10.58 7.47
N ALA A 72 -6.06 9.69 6.69
CA ALA A 72 -6.08 8.26 7.00
C ALA A 72 -4.67 7.64 6.99
N MET A 73 -3.78 8.12 6.12
CA MET A 73 -2.36 7.74 6.13
C MET A 73 -1.67 8.17 7.43
N ASN A 74 -1.96 9.38 7.93
CA ASN A 74 -1.46 9.84 9.23
C ASN A 74 -1.99 9.01 10.40
N LEU A 75 -3.26 8.62 10.33
CA LEU A 75 -3.84 7.71 11.33
C LEU A 75 -3.11 6.35 11.34
N ALA A 76 -2.75 5.83 10.18
CA ALA A 76 -1.96 4.61 10.09
C ALA A 76 -0.54 4.79 10.68
N VAL A 77 0.10 5.95 10.48
CA VAL A 77 1.42 6.25 11.09
C VAL A 77 1.32 6.29 12.61
N ILE A 78 0.39 7.09 13.14
CA ILE A 78 0.28 7.23 14.61
C ILE A 78 -0.23 5.95 15.28
N GLY A 79 -1.01 5.13 14.56
CA GLY A 79 -1.49 3.85 15.04
C GLY A 79 -0.49 2.70 14.87
N GLU A 80 0.69 2.95 14.28
CA GLU A 80 1.69 1.91 13.93
C GLU A 80 1.06 0.76 13.11
N LEU A 81 0.21 1.11 12.13
CA LEU A 81 -0.56 0.15 11.36
C LEU A 81 0.12 -0.15 10.02
N PRO A 82 0.44 -1.42 9.74
CA PRO A 82 1.09 -1.80 8.49
C PRO A 82 0.12 -1.78 7.33
N MET A 83 0.38 -0.97 6.32
CA MET A 83 -0.40 -0.98 5.08
C MET A 83 0.43 -0.52 3.89
N VAL A 84 0.03 -0.89 2.68
CA VAL A 84 0.64 -0.43 1.44
C VAL A 84 -0.31 0.51 0.71
N ILE A 85 0.17 1.70 0.42
CA ILE A 85 -0.55 2.71 -0.37
C ILE A 85 0.07 2.76 -1.76
N VAL A 86 -0.62 2.21 -2.75
CA VAL A 86 -0.15 2.22 -4.14
C VAL A 86 -0.65 3.47 -4.83
N ASN A 87 0.26 4.35 -5.21
CA ASN A 87 -0.04 5.54 -6.01
C ASN A 87 0.47 5.36 -7.43
N VAL A 88 -0.46 5.12 -8.35
CA VAL A 88 -0.19 5.06 -9.79
C VAL A 88 -0.30 6.48 -10.33
N GLN A 89 0.84 7.18 -10.42
CA GLN A 89 0.91 8.60 -10.75
C GLN A 89 0.37 8.89 -12.16
N ARG A 90 -0.23 10.04 -12.33
CA ARG A 90 -0.73 10.55 -13.60
C ARG A 90 -0.59 12.07 -13.70
N GLY A 91 -0.77 12.63 -14.88
CA GLY A 91 -0.68 14.08 -15.09
C GLY A 91 -1.61 14.87 -14.19
N GLY A 92 -1.05 15.86 -13.52
CA GLY A 92 -1.72 16.80 -12.61
C GLY A 92 -1.86 18.21 -13.22
N PRO A 93 -2.19 19.24 -12.42
CA PRO A 93 -2.72 19.17 -11.04
C PRO A 93 -4.21 18.80 -10.96
N SER A 94 -4.72 18.59 -9.73
CA SER A 94 -6.10 18.20 -9.42
C SER A 94 -6.49 16.89 -10.14
N THR A 95 -7.68 16.78 -10.71
CA THR A 95 -8.08 15.60 -11.47
C THR A 95 -7.20 15.38 -12.71
N GLY A 96 -6.58 16.42 -13.21
CA GLY A 96 -5.51 16.39 -14.19
C GLY A 96 -5.84 15.68 -15.50
N LEU A 97 -4.88 14.90 -15.95
CA LEU A 97 -4.92 14.17 -17.22
C LEU A 97 -4.86 12.66 -16.94
N PRO A 98 -5.99 11.98 -16.74
CA PRO A 98 -6.03 10.58 -16.25
C PRO A 98 -5.23 9.56 -17.06
N THR A 99 -5.05 9.82 -18.36
CA THR A 99 -4.37 8.91 -19.29
C THR A 99 -2.94 9.36 -19.64
N LYS A 100 -2.43 10.42 -19.00
CA LYS A 100 -1.09 10.95 -19.27
C LYS A 100 -0.15 10.57 -18.13
N SER A 101 1.03 10.07 -18.50
CA SER A 101 2.08 9.69 -17.57
C SER A 101 2.76 10.93 -17.01
N GLU A 102 2.94 10.95 -15.71
CA GLU A 102 3.71 11.96 -14.99
C GLU A 102 4.23 11.36 -13.67
N GLN A 103 5.34 11.88 -13.15
CA GLN A 103 5.98 11.41 -11.90
C GLN A 103 6.25 12.62 -10.99
N THR A 104 5.19 13.29 -10.53
CA THR A 104 5.29 14.55 -9.77
C THR A 104 4.85 14.42 -8.31
N ASP A 105 4.47 13.23 -7.85
CA ASP A 105 3.87 13.03 -6.52
C ASP A 105 4.91 12.70 -5.43
N LEU A 106 6.20 12.63 -5.74
CA LEU A 106 7.22 12.21 -4.78
C LEU A 106 7.26 13.09 -3.52
N LEU A 107 7.29 14.40 -3.71
CA LEU A 107 7.34 15.33 -2.56
C LEU A 107 6.04 15.31 -1.75
N GLN A 108 4.92 15.13 -2.41
CA GLN A 108 3.64 14.93 -1.74
C GLN A 108 3.64 13.62 -0.92
N ALA A 109 4.16 12.53 -1.48
CA ALA A 109 4.29 11.26 -0.77
C ALA A 109 5.24 11.34 0.44
N LEU A 110 6.30 12.14 0.35
CA LEU A 110 7.27 12.31 1.44
C LEU A 110 6.79 13.30 2.50
N TYR A 111 6.19 14.44 2.09
CA TYR A 111 5.97 15.58 2.98
C TYR A 111 4.53 16.13 2.98
N GLY A 112 3.63 15.58 2.17
CA GLY A 112 2.29 16.15 1.95
C GLY A 112 1.26 15.83 3.05
N ARG A 113 1.69 15.76 4.31
CA ARG A 113 0.81 15.46 5.46
C ARG A 113 1.08 16.43 6.61
N ASN A 114 0.14 16.54 7.55
CA ASN A 114 0.32 17.35 8.74
C ASN A 114 1.15 16.61 9.82
N GLY A 115 1.88 17.36 10.61
CA GLY A 115 2.72 16.85 11.69
C GLY A 115 3.93 16.06 11.21
N GLU A 116 4.61 15.42 12.14
CA GLU A 116 5.69 14.49 11.84
C GLU A 116 5.08 13.13 11.45
N SER A 117 5.16 12.82 10.18
CA SER A 117 4.56 11.60 9.62
C SER A 117 5.51 10.94 8.62
N PRO A 118 6.67 10.47 9.07
CA PRO A 118 7.62 9.80 8.19
C PRO A 118 7.04 8.47 7.72
N MET A 119 7.15 8.22 6.41
CA MET A 119 6.78 6.95 5.80
C MET A 119 7.83 6.55 4.77
N PRO A 120 8.18 5.25 4.68
CA PRO A 120 8.96 4.76 3.56
C PRO A 120 8.22 4.98 2.22
N VAL A 121 8.96 5.42 1.22
CA VAL A 121 8.47 5.58 -0.15
C VAL A 121 9.33 4.73 -1.07
N ILE A 122 8.72 3.81 -1.79
CA ILE A 122 9.35 2.94 -2.77
C ILE A 122 8.82 3.32 -4.15
N ALA A 123 9.69 3.35 -5.15
CA ALA A 123 9.28 3.57 -6.53
C ALA A 123 9.58 2.34 -7.39
N ALA A 124 8.58 1.85 -8.12
CA ALA A 124 8.78 0.87 -9.15
C ALA A 124 9.46 1.52 -10.36
N THR A 125 10.50 0.89 -10.90
CA THR A 125 11.35 1.45 -11.97
C THR A 125 10.99 0.94 -13.36
N SER A 126 10.24 -0.15 -13.45
CA SER A 126 9.83 -0.79 -14.70
C SER A 126 8.63 -1.71 -14.47
N PRO A 127 7.90 -2.12 -15.53
CA PRO A 127 6.84 -3.13 -15.39
C PRO A 127 7.33 -4.43 -14.74
N THR A 128 8.54 -4.86 -15.03
CA THR A 128 9.12 -6.10 -14.48
C THR A 128 9.52 -5.97 -13.01
N ASN A 129 9.81 -4.76 -12.54
CA ASN A 129 10.19 -4.49 -11.15
C ASN A 129 8.97 -4.31 -10.21
N CYS A 130 7.76 -4.16 -10.75
CA CYS A 130 6.56 -3.92 -9.93
C CYS A 130 6.31 -5.04 -8.91
N PHE A 131 6.60 -6.29 -9.26
CA PHE A 131 6.43 -7.43 -8.37
C PHE A 131 7.37 -7.33 -7.15
N ASP A 132 8.66 -7.09 -7.40
CA ASP A 132 9.65 -6.94 -6.33
C ASP A 132 9.37 -5.73 -5.44
N ALA A 133 8.98 -4.62 -6.05
CA ALA A 133 8.62 -3.39 -5.34
C ALA A 133 7.38 -3.60 -4.44
N ALA A 134 6.36 -4.31 -4.92
CA ALA A 134 5.17 -4.62 -4.14
C ALA A 134 5.48 -5.58 -2.98
N TYR A 135 6.30 -6.61 -3.21
CA TYR A 135 6.76 -7.50 -2.15
C TYR A 135 7.58 -6.73 -1.09
N MET A 136 8.51 -5.88 -1.52
CA MET A 136 9.34 -5.09 -0.61
C MET A 136 8.49 -4.09 0.20
N ALA A 137 7.52 -3.45 -0.42
CA ALA A 137 6.60 -2.55 0.28
C ALA A 137 5.81 -3.29 1.37
N ALA A 138 5.26 -4.46 1.05
CA ALA A 138 4.55 -5.29 2.02
C ALA A 138 5.48 -5.78 3.15
N LYS A 139 6.72 -6.18 2.81
CA LYS A 139 7.71 -6.62 3.79
C LYS A 139 8.07 -5.51 4.77
N ILE A 140 8.40 -4.32 4.27
CA ILE A 140 8.74 -3.18 5.12
C ILE A 140 7.53 -2.79 5.97
N ALA A 141 6.34 -2.71 5.39
CA ALA A 141 5.15 -2.35 6.14
C ALA A 141 4.91 -3.28 7.33
N LEU A 142 4.93 -4.58 7.09
CA LEU A 142 4.62 -5.60 8.10
C LEU A 142 5.73 -5.77 9.14
N GLU A 143 7.00 -5.76 8.74
CA GLU A 143 8.12 -5.97 9.67
C GLU A 143 8.44 -4.74 10.53
N HIS A 144 8.05 -3.55 10.06
CA HIS A 144 8.27 -2.30 10.79
C HIS A 144 7.00 -1.64 11.32
N MET A 145 5.84 -2.28 11.15
CA MET A 145 4.54 -1.78 11.63
C MET A 145 4.28 -0.33 11.21
N THR A 146 4.42 -0.05 9.91
CA THR A 146 4.32 1.30 9.36
C THR A 146 3.63 1.28 7.99
N PRO A 147 2.86 2.31 7.62
CA PRO A 147 2.40 2.42 6.24
C PRO A 147 3.58 2.70 5.30
N VAL A 148 3.49 2.17 4.08
CA VAL A 148 4.49 2.35 3.01
C VAL A 148 3.80 2.86 1.76
N VAL A 149 4.33 3.90 1.13
CA VAL A 149 3.88 4.36 -0.19
C VAL A 149 4.67 3.64 -1.27
N LEU A 150 3.95 3.02 -2.19
CA LEU A 150 4.51 2.45 -3.42
C LEU A 150 4.13 3.35 -4.59
N LEU A 151 5.11 4.05 -5.14
CA LEU A 151 4.95 4.88 -6.33
C LEU A 151 5.16 4.05 -7.59
N THR A 152 4.25 4.15 -8.50
CA THR A 152 4.37 3.78 -9.90
C THR A 152 3.75 4.89 -10.75
N ASP A 153 3.61 4.72 -12.03
CA ASP A 153 2.97 5.69 -12.91
C ASP A 153 2.23 5.01 -14.05
N ALA A 154 1.48 5.80 -14.82
CA ALA A 154 0.68 5.29 -15.92
C ALA A 154 1.51 4.59 -17.01
N PHE A 155 2.77 4.97 -17.22
CA PHE A 155 3.64 4.30 -18.19
C PHE A 155 4.05 2.91 -17.67
N VAL A 156 4.53 2.83 -16.45
CA VAL A 156 4.96 1.57 -15.82
C VAL A 156 3.76 0.61 -15.65
N ALA A 157 2.61 1.13 -15.25
CA ALA A 157 1.40 0.33 -15.01
C ALA A 157 0.79 -0.24 -16.31
N ASN A 158 0.86 0.50 -17.42
CA ASN A 158 0.30 0.08 -18.71
C ASN A 158 1.36 -0.45 -19.68
N GLY A 159 2.65 -0.36 -19.31
CA GLY A 159 3.75 -0.83 -20.12
C GLY A 159 3.81 -2.36 -20.18
N SER A 160 4.38 -2.87 -21.27
CA SER A 160 4.65 -4.29 -21.45
C SER A 160 6.15 -4.51 -21.55
N ALA A 161 6.65 -5.52 -20.84
CA ALA A 161 8.04 -5.92 -20.89
C ALA A 161 8.16 -7.44 -20.78
N ALA A 162 9.20 -8.02 -21.37
CA ALA A 162 9.53 -9.41 -21.14
C ALA A 162 9.91 -9.61 -19.68
N TRP A 163 9.24 -10.51 -19.00
CA TRP A 163 9.43 -10.77 -17.58
C TRP A 163 9.65 -12.26 -17.33
N LYS A 164 10.77 -12.57 -16.68
CA LYS A 164 10.99 -13.92 -16.17
C LYS A 164 10.20 -14.09 -14.88
N LEU A 165 9.32 -15.07 -14.84
CA LEU A 165 8.57 -15.39 -13.61
C LEU A 165 9.57 -15.64 -12.47
N PRO A 166 9.42 -14.98 -11.33
CA PRO A 166 10.31 -15.17 -10.20
C PRO A 166 10.12 -16.55 -9.58
N ASP A 167 11.19 -17.11 -9.02
CA ASP A 167 11.05 -18.25 -8.11
C ASP A 167 10.60 -17.70 -6.75
N LEU A 168 9.43 -18.13 -6.29
CA LEU A 168 8.89 -17.70 -5.00
C LEU A 168 9.74 -18.14 -3.82
N ASN A 169 10.63 -19.11 -3.99
CA ASN A 169 11.59 -19.51 -2.95
C ASN A 169 12.67 -18.45 -2.71
N ASP A 170 12.94 -17.59 -3.68
CA ASP A 170 13.87 -16.45 -3.54
C ASP A 170 13.31 -15.33 -2.64
N TYR A 171 12.01 -15.40 -2.30
CA TYR A 171 11.35 -14.42 -1.45
C TYR A 171 11.14 -14.99 -0.05
N PRO A 172 11.86 -14.50 0.98
CA PRO A 172 11.73 -14.98 2.35
C PRO A 172 10.32 -14.77 2.90
N ALA A 173 9.98 -15.51 3.95
CA ALA A 173 8.75 -15.24 4.70
C ALA A 173 8.81 -13.82 5.31
N ILE A 174 7.65 -13.20 5.43
CA ILE A 174 7.49 -11.92 6.10
C ILE A 174 6.98 -12.21 7.51
N ASN A 175 7.66 -11.73 8.52
CA ASN A 175 7.38 -12.02 9.92
C ASN A 175 7.00 -10.75 10.67
N PRO A 176 5.71 -10.39 10.70
CA PRO A 176 5.26 -9.22 11.47
C PRO A 176 5.53 -9.44 12.97
N PRO A 177 5.96 -8.42 13.73
CA PRO A 177 6.24 -8.54 15.15
C PRO A 177 4.94 -8.46 15.99
N TYR A 178 3.96 -9.30 15.67
CA TYR A 178 2.71 -9.33 16.40
C TYR A 178 2.88 -9.92 17.80
N VAL A 179 2.17 -9.33 18.75
CA VAL A 179 2.17 -9.80 20.14
C VAL A 179 1.47 -11.15 20.21
N THR A 180 2.15 -12.13 20.78
CA THR A 180 1.60 -13.45 21.06
C THR A 180 0.98 -13.50 22.46
N PRO A 181 0.07 -14.44 22.76
CA PRO A 181 -0.59 -14.51 24.07
C PRO A 181 0.37 -14.60 25.28
N ASP A 182 1.53 -15.24 25.08
CA ASP A 182 2.58 -15.36 26.10
C ASP A 182 3.35 -14.05 26.35
N MET A 183 3.39 -13.16 25.36
CA MET A 183 4.00 -11.83 25.46
C MET A 183 3.05 -10.78 26.06
N ALA A 184 1.74 -11.00 26.01
CA ALA A 184 0.74 -9.98 26.32
C ALA A 184 0.84 -9.39 27.73
N GLY A 185 1.35 -10.14 28.71
CA GLY A 185 1.57 -9.66 30.08
C GLY A 185 2.70 -8.66 30.26
N ASN A 186 3.63 -8.60 29.30
CA ASN A 186 4.83 -7.74 29.36
C ASN A 186 4.90 -6.73 28.20
N TRP A 187 3.87 -6.67 27.39
CA TRP A 187 3.80 -5.77 26.23
C TRP A 187 2.93 -4.54 26.54
N THR A 188 3.39 -3.39 26.10
CA THR A 188 2.60 -2.15 26.14
C THR A 188 2.66 -1.46 24.78
N PRO A 189 1.56 -0.84 24.32
CA PRO A 189 1.58 -0.05 23.10
C PRO A 189 2.65 1.05 23.14
N TYR A 190 3.26 1.34 22.00
CA TYR A 190 4.27 2.39 21.85
C TYR A 190 5.53 2.23 22.75
N GLN A 191 5.78 1.04 23.23
CA GLN A 191 7.02 0.77 24.00
C GLN A 191 8.24 1.05 23.11
N ARG A 192 9.20 1.79 23.67
CA ARG A 192 10.49 2.06 23.01
C ARG A 192 11.61 1.47 23.85
N ASN A 193 12.62 0.95 23.18
CA ASN A 193 13.88 0.56 23.79
C ASN A 193 14.87 1.73 23.66
N GLU A 194 15.76 1.88 24.61
CA GLU A 194 16.84 2.88 24.58
C GLU A 194 17.85 2.61 23.45
#